data_31fd385fe0358ba88193011409473533
#
_entry.id   31fd385fe0358ba88193011409473533
#
_cell.length_a   1.000
_cell.length_b   1.000
_cell.length_c   1.000
_cell.angle_alpha   90.00
_cell.angle_beta   90.00
_cell.angle_gamma   90.00
#
_symmetry.space_group_name_H-M   'P 1'
#
loop_
_entity.id
_entity.type
_entity.pdbx_description
1 polymer ?
#
loop_
_entity_poly.entity_id
_entity_poly.type
_entity_poly.pdbx_seq_one_letter_code
_entity_poly.pdbx_strand_id
1 'polypeptide(L)'
;MNTLARFHEYQTNRALLNFLNALADAQLTHYASDLLPELELANEIEFMHSIQKAQQVLTTLSLPVGRHFKKIYRTRDGHVFCDYKLSHVAYMLVGINGNVANRKVASIQLELIKKLLG
;
A
#
# COMPACT_ATOMS: atom_id res chain seq x y z
N MET A 1 24.43 -34.69 9.23
CA MET A 1 23.42 -33.87 9.87
C MET A 1 22.08 -34.60 9.88
N ASN A 2 21.39 -34.56 11.00
CA ASN A 2 20.12 -35.26 11.19
C ASN A 2 19.00 -34.61 10.37
N THR A 3 18.30 -35.42 9.58
CA THR A 3 17.16 -34.96 8.75
C THR A 3 16.04 -34.35 9.63
N LEU A 4 15.84 -34.89 10.82
CA LEU A 4 14.84 -34.41 11.78
C LEU A 4 15.15 -33.00 12.24
N ALA A 5 16.43 -32.69 12.50
CA ALA A 5 16.85 -31.34 12.89
C ALA A 5 16.58 -30.31 11.79
N ARG A 6 16.81 -30.67 10.53
CA ARG A 6 16.52 -29.81 9.37
C ARG A 6 15.01 -29.56 9.22
N PHE A 7 14.20 -30.58 9.49
CA PHE A 7 12.75 -30.45 9.44
C PHE A 7 12.26 -29.46 10.51
N HIS A 8 12.79 -29.53 11.73
CA HIS A 8 12.45 -28.59 12.80
C HIS A 8 12.88 -27.16 12.47
N GLU A 9 14.07 -26.97 11.92
CA GLU A 9 14.55 -25.65 11.48
C GLU A 9 13.62 -25.08 10.39
N TYR A 10 13.23 -25.90 9.42
CA TYR A 10 12.33 -25.46 8.36
C TYR A 10 10.97 -25.03 8.92
N GLN A 11 10.39 -25.78 9.84
CA GLN A 11 9.11 -25.44 10.46
C GLN A 11 9.20 -24.17 11.29
N THR A 12 10.28 -24.00 12.05
CA THR A 12 10.52 -22.79 12.85
C THR A 12 10.64 -21.56 11.95
N ASN A 13 11.41 -21.67 10.86
CA ASN A 13 11.59 -20.59 9.91
C ASN A 13 10.28 -20.23 9.22
N ARG A 14 9.47 -21.22 8.90
CA ARG A 14 8.15 -21.01 8.27
C ARG A 14 7.20 -20.32 9.25
N ALA A 15 7.17 -20.74 10.50
CA ALA A 15 6.36 -20.12 11.54
C ALA A 15 6.77 -18.66 11.77
N LEU A 16 8.08 -18.40 11.81
CA LEU A 16 8.61 -17.05 11.94
C LEU A 16 8.22 -16.19 10.74
N LEU A 17 8.36 -16.72 9.52
CA LEU A 17 7.99 -16.02 8.31
C LEU A 17 6.49 -15.68 8.29
N ASN A 18 5.64 -16.63 8.68
CA ASN A 18 4.20 -16.40 8.78
C ASN A 18 3.86 -15.32 9.80
N PHE A 19 4.56 -15.31 10.94
CA PHE A 19 4.40 -14.29 11.97
C PHE A 19 4.81 -12.90 11.45
N LEU A 20 5.95 -12.80 10.78
CA LEU A 20 6.43 -11.55 10.19
C LEU A 20 5.47 -11.03 9.10
N ASN A 21 4.94 -11.95 8.28
CA ASN A 21 3.94 -11.59 7.27
C ASN A 21 2.65 -11.08 7.92
N ALA A 22 2.22 -11.72 9.02
CA ALA A 22 1.04 -11.26 9.75
C ALA A 22 1.26 -9.88 10.37
N LEU A 23 2.44 -9.61 10.91
CA LEU A 23 2.80 -8.28 11.41
C LEU A 23 2.80 -7.24 10.30
N ALA A 24 3.36 -7.59 9.14
CA ALA A 24 3.36 -6.70 7.98
C ALA A 24 1.93 -6.39 7.52
N ASP A 25 1.06 -7.41 7.42
CA ASP A 25 -0.34 -7.24 7.08
C ASP A 25 -1.08 -6.35 8.09
N ALA A 26 -0.76 -6.47 9.37
CA ALA A 26 -1.37 -5.65 10.42
C ALA A 26 -1.04 -4.16 10.28
N GLN A 27 0.04 -3.82 9.58
CA GLN A 27 0.42 -2.44 9.29
C GLN A 27 -0.32 -1.88 8.07
N LEU A 28 -1.04 -2.72 7.32
CA LEU A 28 -1.85 -2.30 6.19
C LEU A 28 -3.23 -1.87 6.68
N THR A 29 -3.33 -0.61 7.09
CA THR A 29 -4.49 -0.07 7.81
C THR A 29 -5.42 0.77 6.95
N HIS A 30 -5.04 1.07 5.72
CA HIS A 30 -5.79 1.92 4.81
C HIS A 30 -6.25 1.14 3.59
N TYR A 31 -7.38 1.54 3.00
CA TYR A 31 -7.81 1.04 1.69
C TYR A 31 -7.60 2.12 0.65
N ALA A 32 -7.10 1.73 -0.52
CA ALA A 32 -6.87 2.67 -1.61
C ALA A 32 -8.17 3.36 -2.04
N SER A 33 -9.28 2.62 -2.06
CA SER A 33 -10.59 3.17 -2.42
C SER A 33 -11.07 4.28 -1.50
N ASP A 34 -10.58 4.36 -0.27
CA ASP A 34 -10.93 5.43 0.67
C ASP A 34 -10.38 6.79 0.23
N LEU A 35 -9.35 6.78 -0.62
CA LEU A 35 -8.76 8.01 -1.16
C LEU A 35 -9.59 8.63 -2.29
N LEU A 36 -10.48 7.85 -2.94
CA LEU A 36 -11.24 8.33 -4.09
C LEU A 36 -12.03 9.61 -3.80
N PRO A 37 -12.84 9.68 -2.74
CA PRO A 37 -13.58 10.90 -2.42
C PRO A 37 -12.67 12.04 -2.01
N GLU A 38 -11.58 11.75 -1.26
CA GLU A 38 -10.67 12.76 -0.74
C GLU A 38 -9.84 13.41 -1.83
N LEU A 39 -9.46 12.65 -2.85
CA LEU A 39 -8.63 13.13 -3.95
C LEU A 39 -9.44 13.67 -5.13
N GLU A 40 -10.76 13.56 -5.09
CA GLU A 40 -11.65 14.02 -6.16
C GLU A 40 -11.22 13.48 -7.53
N LEU A 41 -10.80 12.20 -7.56
CA LEU A 41 -10.31 11.58 -8.78
C LEU A 41 -11.44 11.35 -9.78
N ALA A 42 -11.21 11.73 -11.03
CA ALA A 42 -12.24 11.75 -12.05
C ALA A 42 -12.66 10.36 -12.52
N ASN A 43 -11.77 9.37 -12.45
CA ASN A 43 -12.06 8.01 -12.91
C ASN A 43 -11.07 6.99 -12.36
N GLU A 44 -11.40 5.70 -12.55
CA GLU A 44 -10.58 4.59 -12.10
C GLU A 44 -9.19 4.53 -12.75
N ILE A 45 -9.08 4.97 -14.01
CA ILE A 45 -7.80 4.97 -14.74
C ILE A 45 -6.83 5.94 -14.07
N GLU A 46 -7.28 7.12 -13.73
CA GLU A 46 -6.47 8.12 -13.03
C GLU A 46 -6.02 7.59 -11.64
N PHE A 47 -6.93 6.95 -10.93
CA PHE A 47 -6.63 6.34 -9.64
C PHE A 47 -5.59 5.22 -9.77
N MET A 48 -5.73 4.33 -10.75
CA MET A 48 -4.78 3.27 -11.01
C MET A 48 -3.40 3.83 -11.36
N HIS A 49 -3.34 4.92 -12.11
CA HIS A 49 -2.07 5.60 -12.41
C HIS A 49 -1.40 6.11 -11.13
N SER A 50 -2.16 6.67 -10.21
CA SER A 50 -1.63 7.14 -8.92
C SER A 50 -1.04 6.00 -8.10
N ILE A 51 -1.71 4.84 -8.09
CA ILE A 51 -1.21 3.63 -7.43
C ILE A 51 0.08 3.16 -8.08
N GLN A 52 0.12 3.07 -9.41
CA GLN A 52 1.30 2.62 -10.15
C GLN A 52 2.50 3.54 -9.92
N LYS A 53 2.29 4.85 -9.90
CA LYS A 53 3.36 5.82 -9.61
C LYS A 53 3.88 5.66 -8.19
N ALA A 54 3.02 5.45 -7.22
CA ALA A 54 3.43 5.21 -5.84
C ALA A 54 4.25 3.93 -5.71
N GLN A 55 3.82 2.85 -6.37
CA GLN A 55 4.58 1.59 -6.41
C GLN A 55 5.94 1.78 -7.09
N GLN A 56 6.00 2.59 -8.15
CA GLN A 56 7.25 2.89 -8.85
C GLN A 56 8.24 3.62 -7.94
N VAL A 57 7.78 4.53 -7.09
CA VAL A 57 8.65 5.19 -6.11
C VAL A 57 9.30 4.17 -5.19
N LEU A 58 8.54 3.22 -4.65
CA LEU A 58 9.07 2.17 -3.79
C LEU A 58 10.08 1.30 -4.54
N THR A 59 9.76 0.90 -5.76
CA THR A 59 10.65 0.07 -6.59
C THR A 59 11.95 0.81 -6.89
N THR A 60 11.88 2.08 -7.24
CA THR A 60 13.06 2.91 -7.53
C THR A 60 13.99 3.00 -6.32
N LEU A 61 13.42 3.05 -5.12
CA LEU A 61 14.19 3.11 -3.88
C LEU A 61 14.57 1.73 -3.34
N SER A 62 14.31 0.67 -4.10
CA SER A 62 14.56 -0.73 -3.70
C SER A 62 13.82 -1.13 -2.42
N LEU A 63 12.67 -0.52 -2.17
CA LEU A 63 11.82 -0.85 -1.04
C LEU A 63 10.77 -1.91 -1.45
N PRO A 64 10.41 -2.83 -0.55
CA PRO A 64 9.51 -3.92 -0.89
C PRO A 64 8.06 -3.44 -1.06
N VAL A 65 7.58 -3.46 -2.29
CA VAL A 65 6.20 -3.04 -2.62
C VAL A 65 5.17 -3.88 -1.85
N GLY A 66 5.39 -5.17 -1.71
CA GLY A 66 4.46 -6.09 -1.04
C GLY A 66 4.23 -5.82 0.44
N ARG A 67 5.11 -5.06 1.10
CA ARG A 67 4.92 -4.63 2.49
C ARG A 67 4.01 -3.41 2.62
N HIS A 68 3.82 -2.69 1.53
CA HIS A 68 3.08 -1.43 1.53
C HIS A 68 1.78 -1.51 0.75
N PHE A 69 1.68 -2.45 -0.19
CA PHE A 69 0.51 -2.65 -1.05
C PHE A 69 0.12 -4.11 -1.06
N LYS A 70 -1.12 -4.39 -0.73
CA LYS A 70 -1.69 -5.73 -0.85
C LYS A 70 -2.94 -5.66 -1.69
N LYS A 71 -2.92 -6.33 -2.85
CA LYS A 71 -4.09 -6.42 -3.71
C LYS A 71 -5.13 -7.32 -3.07
N ILE A 72 -6.36 -6.83 -2.98
CA ILE A 72 -7.50 -7.55 -2.42
C ILE A 72 -8.71 -7.39 -3.32
N TYR A 73 -9.71 -8.24 -3.10
CA TYR A 73 -11.00 -8.11 -3.74
C TYR A 73 -12.05 -7.82 -2.68
N ARG A 74 -12.90 -6.85 -2.97
CA ARG A 74 -13.99 -6.44 -2.09
C ARG A 74 -15.31 -6.50 -2.84
N THR A 75 -16.40 -6.56 -2.09
CA THR A 75 -17.76 -6.52 -2.65
C THR A 75 -18.45 -5.23 -2.24
N ARG A 76 -19.13 -4.60 -3.20
CA ARG A 76 -19.99 -3.46 -2.95
C ARG A 76 -21.24 -3.60 -3.81
N ASP A 77 -22.41 -3.57 -3.19
CA ASP A 77 -23.70 -3.70 -3.89
C ASP A 77 -23.78 -4.94 -4.78
N GLY A 78 -23.23 -6.07 -4.29
CA GLY A 78 -23.21 -7.33 -5.02
C GLY A 78 -22.15 -7.44 -6.11
N HIS A 79 -21.33 -6.41 -6.32
CA HIS A 79 -20.27 -6.41 -7.32
C HIS A 79 -18.91 -6.56 -6.67
N VAL A 80 -18.07 -7.44 -7.27
CA VAL A 80 -16.68 -7.63 -6.85
C VAL A 80 -15.81 -6.60 -7.55
N PHE A 81 -14.94 -5.94 -6.80
CA PHE A 81 -13.97 -5.00 -7.36
C PHE A 81 -12.59 -5.20 -6.73
N CYS A 82 -11.56 -4.80 -7.47
CA CYS A 82 -10.18 -4.84 -6.99
C CYS A 82 -9.88 -3.60 -6.17
N ASP A 83 -9.27 -3.80 -5.01
CA ASP A 83 -8.82 -2.73 -4.13
C ASP A 83 -7.41 -3.06 -3.63
N TYR A 84 -6.82 -2.16 -2.89
CA TYR A 84 -5.51 -2.38 -2.25
C TYR A 84 -5.60 -2.00 -0.78
N LYS A 85 -5.03 -2.85 0.07
CA LYS A 85 -4.69 -2.46 1.43
C LYS A 85 -3.35 -1.75 1.40
N LEU A 86 -3.25 -0.64 2.09
CA LEU A 86 -2.10 0.25 2.07
C LEU A 86 -1.53 0.42 3.47
N SER A 87 -0.20 0.47 3.56
CA SER A 87 0.48 1.02 4.72
C SER A 87 0.25 2.53 4.75
N HIS A 88 0.56 3.16 5.88
CA HIS A 88 0.49 4.61 5.97
C HIS A 88 1.40 5.28 4.94
N VAL A 89 2.59 4.74 4.71
CA VAL A 89 3.53 5.25 3.69
C VAL A 89 2.91 5.16 2.30
N ALA A 90 2.33 4.01 1.95
CA ALA A 90 1.68 3.84 0.64
C ALA A 90 0.48 4.78 0.47
N TYR A 91 -0.32 4.93 1.51
CA TYR A 91 -1.44 5.87 1.52
C TYR A 91 -0.99 7.29 1.18
N MET A 92 0.08 7.75 1.82
CA MET A 92 0.65 9.06 1.57
C MET A 92 1.22 9.18 0.15
N LEU A 93 1.93 8.14 -0.31
CA LEU A 93 2.50 8.13 -1.67
C LEU A 93 1.43 8.19 -2.75
N VAL A 94 0.34 7.44 -2.60
CA VAL A 94 -0.77 7.50 -3.55
C VAL A 94 -1.38 8.91 -3.57
N GLY A 95 -1.54 9.52 -2.40
CA GLY A 95 -2.04 10.89 -2.30
C GLY A 95 -1.13 11.90 -2.99
N ILE A 96 0.18 11.79 -2.79
CA ILE A 96 1.17 12.69 -3.40
C ILE A 96 1.20 12.54 -4.93
N ASN A 97 1.02 11.32 -5.43
CA ASN A 97 1.11 11.01 -6.85
C ASN A 97 -0.21 11.18 -7.61
N GLY A 98 -1.19 11.79 -6.99
CA GLY A 98 -2.41 12.17 -7.68
C GLY A 98 -2.17 13.28 -8.69
N ASN A 99 -3.20 13.62 -9.47
CA ASN A 99 -3.12 14.69 -10.45
C ASN A 99 -2.92 16.04 -9.75
N VAL A 100 -1.77 16.68 -9.98
CA VAL A 100 -1.40 17.95 -9.34
C VAL A 100 -2.32 19.11 -9.73
N ALA A 101 -3.04 18.99 -10.83
CA ALA A 101 -4.07 19.97 -11.21
C ALA A 101 -5.31 19.86 -10.31
N ASN A 102 -5.48 18.75 -9.62
CA ASN A 102 -6.53 18.57 -8.63
C ASN A 102 -6.15 19.35 -7.36
N ARG A 103 -7.01 20.29 -6.97
CA ARG A 103 -6.76 21.16 -5.82
C ARG A 103 -6.55 20.39 -4.52
N LYS A 104 -7.28 19.29 -4.32
CA LYS A 104 -7.16 18.46 -3.13
C LYS A 104 -5.79 17.78 -3.05
N VAL A 105 -5.33 17.24 -4.17
CA VAL A 105 -3.99 16.62 -4.26
C VAL A 105 -2.91 17.63 -3.97
N ALA A 106 -2.96 18.81 -4.58
CA ALA A 106 -1.98 19.87 -4.35
C ALA A 106 -1.95 20.30 -2.88
N SER A 107 -3.11 20.37 -2.25
CA SER A 107 -3.23 20.70 -0.82
C SER A 107 -2.56 19.65 0.07
N ILE A 108 -2.76 18.38 -0.22
CA ILE A 108 -2.13 17.26 0.50
C ILE A 108 -0.61 17.33 0.37
N GLN A 109 -0.11 17.58 -0.83
CA GLN A 109 1.33 17.69 -1.08
C GLN A 109 1.94 18.82 -0.27
N LEU A 110 1.28 19.97 -0.24
CA LEU A 110 1.74 21.13 0.54
C LEU A 110 1.77 20.82 2.04
N GLU A 111 0.74 20.19 2.56
CA GLU A 111 0.67 19.80 3.97
C GLU A 111 1.80 18.87 4.38
N LEU A 112 2.14 17.91 3.52
CA LEU A 112 3.23 16.97 3.76
C LEU A 112 4.58 17.70 3.83
N ILE A 113 4.81 18.63 2.91
CA ILE A 113 6.02 19.45 2.91
C ILE A 113 6.13 20.25 4.21
N LYS A 114 5.05 20.87 4.66
CA LYS A 114 5.02 21.61 5.92
C LYS A 114 5.37 20.73 7.12
N LYS A 115 4.85 19.51 7.17
CA LYS A 115 5.16 18.56 8.25
C LYS A 115 6.62 18.14 8.26
N LEU A 116 7.22 17.95 7.07
CA LEU A 116 8.63 17.57 6.93
C LEU A 116 9.57 18.71 7.36
N LEU A 117 9.18 19.95 7.13
CA LEU A 117 9.99 21.11 7.47
C LEU A 117 9.82 21.58 8.92
N GLY A 118 8.89 20.98 9.62
CA GLY A 118 8.67 21.26 11.02
C GLY A 118 7.61 22.23 11.33
#